data_c10e7d9de18522a29a53f0e9bda518d3
#
_entry.id   c10e7d9de18522a29a53f0e9bda518d3
#
_cell.length_a   1.000
_cell.length_b   1.000
_cell.length_c   1.000
_cell.angle_alpha   90.00
_cell.angle_beta   90.00
_cell.angle_gamma   90.00
#
_symmetry.space_group_name_H-M   'P 1'
#
loop_
_entity.id
_entity.type
_entity.pdbx_description
1 polymer ?
#
loop_
_entity_poly.entity_id
_entity_poly.type
_entity_poly.pdbx_seq_one_letter_code
_entity_poly.pdbx_strand_id
1 'polypeptide(L)'
;MKKLMITALMLIGIGISASAQNWGLGVNLGYGNDVSKPSFGIKALYDINEEFTLAPSLNFYLPETESASSGGASLEAELKCWDINADVHWNFYNTNKGKLYPLAGVSYFNAKISEKASAGGQKESASESEGKFGINLGFGGQMNLSEKWVASAEIKYQIIEEFKQFVPSLSLIYKF
;
A
#
# COMPACT_ATOMS: atom_id res chain seq x y z
N MET A 1 -0.08 20.52 -7.36
CA MET A 1 -0.37 19.28 -6.63
C MET A 1 0.89 18.50 -6.24
N LYS A 2 1.92 18.34 -7.11
CA LYS A 2 3.18 17.63 -6.77
C LYS A 2 3.93 18.19 -5.55
N LYS A 3 3.92 19.53 -5.35
CA LYS A 3 4.59 20.18 -4.21
C LYS A 3 3.92 19.90 -2.86
N LEU A 4 2.61 19.72 -2.83
CA LEU A 4 1.84 19.41 -1.61
C LEU A 4 2.11 17.99 -1.11
N MET A 5 2.25 17.01 -2.02
CA MET A 5 2.62 15.64 -1.67
C MET A 5 4.04 15.53 -1.08
N ILE A 6 5.00 16.28 -1.63
CA ILE A 6 6.39 16.28 -1.11
C ILE A 6 6.42 16.93 0.28
N THR A 7 5.62 17.97 0.52
CA THR A 7 5.53 18.63 1.84
C THR A 7 4.86 17.71 2.87
N ALA A 8 3.84 16.94 2.50
CA ALA A 8 3.22 15.96 3.38
C ALA A 8 4.18 14.80 3.72
N LEU A 9 4.97 14.33 2.75
CA LEU A 9 6.01 13.31 2.98
C LEU A 9 7.13 13.84 3.89
N MET A 10 7.53 15.12 3.75
CA MET A 10 8.55 15.73 4.61
C MET A 10 8.05 15.98 6.04
N LEU A 11 6.76 16.27 6.25
CA LEU A 11 6.18 16.43 7.57
C LEU A 11 6.14 15.12 8.37
N ILE A 12 6.03 13.98 7.70
CA ILE A 12 6.16 12.65 8.31
C ILE A 12 7.61 12.39 8.75
N GLY A 13 8.60 12.95 8.04
CA GLY A 13 10.03 12.76 8.32
C GLY A 13 10.59 13.60 9.49
N ILE A 14 9.93 14.68 9.88
CA ILE A 14 10.47 15.64 10.90
C ILE A 14 10.10 15.22 12.35
N GLY A 15 9.10 14.34 12.52
CA GLY A 15 8.67 13.82 13.84
C GLY A 15 9.54 12.69 14.43
N ILE A 16 10.54 12.22 13.71
CA ILE A 16 11.29 10.98 14.05
C ILE A 16 12.28 11.14 15.21
N SER A 17 12.51 12.34 15.71
CA SER A 17 13.56 12.57 16.71
C SER A 17 13.13 12.42 18.18
N ALA A 18 11.91 12.02 18.50
CA ALA A 18 11.40 12.11 19.88
C ALA A 18 11.14 10.78 20.60
N SER A 19 11.35 9.61 20.04
CA SER A 19 11.36 8.31 20.77
C SER A 19 11.46 7.17 19.77
N ALA A 20 12.67 6.76 19.45
CA ALA A 20 12.94 5.64 18.54
C ALA A 20 12.23 4.33 18.95
N GLN A 21 11.93 4.17 20.24
CA GLN A 21 11.28 2.99 20.82
C GLN A 21 9.85 2.71 20.34
N ASN A 22 9.16 3.71 19.75
CA ASN A 22 7.77 3.58 19.33
C ASN A 22 7.61 3.34 17.83
N TRP A 23 8.72 3.26 17.08
CA TRP A 23 8.70 3.10 15.63
C TRP A 23 9.06 1.68 15.19
N GLY A 24 8.40 1.25 14.15
CA GLY A 24 8.77 0.07 13.39
C GLY A 24 8.70 0.35 11.90
N LEU A 25 9.56 -0.27 11.12
CA LEU A 25 9.57 -0.21 9.67
C LEU A 25 9.75 -1.61 9.10
N GLY A 26 9.00 -1.93 8.07
CA GLY A 26 9.05 -3.26 7.47
C GLY A 26 8.55 -3.33 6.05
N VAL A 27 8.54 -4.56 5.56
CA VAL A 27 8.01 -4.91 4.24
C VAL A 27 6.60 -5.44 4.38
N ASN A 28 5.80 -5.17 3.35
CA ASN A 28 4.40 -5.61 3.26
C ASN A 28 4.18 -6.37 1.96
N LEU A 29 3.47 -7.48 2.04
CA LEU A 29 3.01 -8.27 0.92
C LEU A 29 1.49 -8.35 1.01
N GLY A 30 0.80 -8.09 -0.09
CA GLY A 30 -0.66 -8.10 -0.13
C GLY A 30 -1.20 -8.63 -1.45
N TYR A 31 -2.52 -8.71 -1.53
CA TYR A 31 -3.23 -9.07 -2.74
C TYR A 31 -4.51 -8.25 -2.85
N GLY A 32 -4.65 -7.46 -3.91
CA GLY A 32 -5.88 -6.75 -4.21
C GLY A 32 -6.82 -7.62 -5.02
N ASN A 33 -7.98 -7.98 -4.47
CA ASN A 33 -8.86 -8.93 -5.14
C ASN A 33 -9.55 -8.34 -6.37
N ASP A 34 -9.84 -7.05 -6.39
CA ASP A 34 -10.48 -6.39 -7.54
C ASP A 34 -9.48 -6.17 -8.68
N VAL A 35 -8.30 -5.66 -8.35
CA VAL A 35 -7.20 -5.56 -9.33
C VAL A 35 -6.58 -6.91 -9.68
N SER A 36 -6.94 -7.99 -8.94
CA SER A 36 -6.48 -9.37 -9.13
C SER A 36 -4.96 -9.51 -9.18
N LYS A 37 -4.23 -8.69 -8.40
CA LYS A 37 -2.76 -8.64 -8.42
C LYS A 37 -2.17 -8.69 -7.02
N PRO A 38 -1.06 -9.43 -6.86
CA PRO A 38 -0.23 -9.30 -5.67
C PRO A 38 0.42 -7.92 -5.61
N SER A 39 0.63 -7.46 -4.38
CA SER A 39 1.31 -6.20 -4.11
C SER A 39 2.47 -6.42 -3.14
N PHE A 40 3.47 -5.56 -3.24
CA PHE A 40 4.58 -5.48 -2.31
C PHE A 40 4.79 -4.01 -1.93
N GLY A 41 5.30 -3.78 -0.75
CA GLY A 41 5.46 -2.40 -0.29
C GLY A 41 6.23 -2.29 1.02
N ILE A 42 6.16 -1.09 1.57
CA ILE A 42 6.71 -0.76 2.88
C ILE A 42 5.58 -0.35 3.81
N LYS A 43 5.73 -0.68 5.08
CA LYS A 43 4.80 -0.31 6.15
C LYS A 43 5.59 0.16 7.35
N ALA A 44 5.19 1.31 7.88
CA ALA A 44 5.69 1.77 9.16
C ALA A 44 4.61 1.59 10.23
N LEU A 45 5.04 1.43 11.47
CA LEU A 45 4.20 1.46 12.66
C LEU A 45 4.72 2.54 13.57
N TYR A 46 3.80 3.32 14.13
CA TYR A 46 4.08 4.27 15.19
C TYR A 46 3.08 4.04 16.32
N ASP A 47 3.55 3.47 17.41
CA ASP A 47 2.73 3.27 18.63
C ASP A 47 2.53 4.64 19.30
N ILE A 48 1.34 5.26 19.12
CA ILE A 48 0.98 6.53 19.73
C ILE A 48 0.86 6.34 21.24
N ASN A 49 0.23 5.24 21.63
CA ASN A 49 0.09 4.76 23.00
C ASN A 49 -0.18 3.24 22.97
N GLU A 50 -0.50 2.64 24.10
CA GLU A 50 -0.79 1.20 24.20
C GLU A 50 -2.03 0.78 23.41
N GLU A 51 -2.99 1.68 23.22
CA GLU A 51 -4.27 1.41 22.56
C GLU A 51 -4.24 1.75 21.06
N PHE A 52 -3.44 2.73 20.63
CA PHE A 52 -3.47 3.23 19.26
C PHE A 52 -2.11 3.17 18.58
N THR A 53 -2.10 2.63 17.36
CA THR A 53 -0.94 2.58 16.48
C THR A 53 -1.30 3.23 15.15
N LEU A 54 -0.50 4.18 14.68
CA LEU A 54 -0.56 4.71 13.31
C LEU A 54 0.25 3.79 12.38
N ALA A 55 -0.32 3.40 11.25
CA ALA A 55 0.26 2.42 10.33
C ALA A 55 0.24 2.92 8.87
N PRO A 56 1.10 3.89 8.50
CA PRO A 56 1.22 4.28 7.10
C PRO A 56 1.87 3.17 6.27
N SER A 57 1.39 3.01 5.02
CA SER A 57 1.97 2.06 4.06
C SER A 57 1.94 2.59 2.63
N LEU A 58 2.89 2.14 1.82
CA LEU A 58 2.98 2.37 0.39
C LEU A 58 3.14 1.01 -0.30
N ASN A 59 2.23 0.67 -1.21
CA ASN A 59 2.21 -0.60 -1.90
C ASN A 59 2.22 -0.40 -3.42
N PHE A 60 2.90 -1.29 -4.11
CA PHE A 60 2.96 -1.38 -5.56
C PHE A 60 2.39 -2.73 -5.98
N TYR A 61 1.43 -2.71 -6.87
CA TYR A 61 0.84 -3.92 -7.46
C TYR A 61 1.67 -4.38 -8.64
N LEU A 62 1.79 -5.68 -8.83
CA LEU A 62 2.49 -6.22 -9.98
C LEU A 62 1.78 -5.76 -11.27
N PRO A 63 2.54 -5.24 -12.26
CA PRO A 63 1.96 -4.74 -13.49
C PRO A 63 1.31 -5.87 -14.30
N GLU A 64 0.26 -5.52 -15.02
CA GLU A 64 -0.34 -6.37 -16.04
C GLU A 64 0.05 -5.85 -17.42
N THR A 65 0.55 -6.73 -18.26
CA THR A 65 0.90 -6.39 -19.64
C THR A 65 0.16 -7.33 -20.57
N GLU A 66 -0.68 -6.76 -21.42
CA GLU A 66 -1.31 -7.47 -22.52
C GLU A 66 -0.66 -7.03 -23.83
N SER A 67 -0.30 -8.00 -24.67
CA SER A 67 0.29 -7.73 -25.98
C SER A 67 -0.44 -8.50 -27.08
N ALA A 68 -0.80 -7.79 -28.14
CA ALA A 68 -1.34 -8.35 -29.35
C ALA A 68 -0.46 -7.97 -30.55
N SER A 69 -0.12 -8.95 -31.38
CA SER A 69 0.63 -8.70 -32.63
C SER A 69 -0.02 -9.38 -33.82
N SER A 70 -0.13 -8.63 -34.90
CA SER A 70 -0.68 -9.15 -36.18
C SER A 70 -0.07 -8.39 -37.35
N GLY A 71 0.40 -9.11 -38.38
CA GLY A 71 0.80 -8.53 -39.67
C GLY A 71 1.90 -7.48 -39.61
N GLY A 72 2.83 -7.54 -38.64
CA GLY A 72 3.92 -6.56 -38.49
C GLY A 72 3.55 -5.32 -37.66
N ALA A 73 2.36 -5.29 -37.08
CA ALA A 73 1.93 -4.34 -36.07
C ALA A 73 1.86 -5.01 -34.69
N SER A 74 2.27 -4.30 -33.63
CA SER A 74 2.15 -4.73 -32.22
C SER A 74 1.49 -3.65 -31.38
N LEU A 75 0.58 -4.09 -30.51
CA LEU A 75 -0.06 -3.29 -29.47
C LEU A 75 0.32 -3.87 -28.12
N GLU A 76 0.77 -3.05 -27.20
CA GLU A 76 1.10 -3.39 -25.82
C GLU A 76 0.34 -2.44 -24.89
N ALA A 77 -0.47 -3.00 -24.00
CA ALA A 77 -1.14 -2.27 -22.93
C ALA A 77 -0.57 -2.71 -21.59
N GLU A 78 -0.11 -1.76 -20.75
CA GLU A 78 0.45 -2.01 -19.44
C GLU A 78 -0.35 -1.23 -18.39
N LEU A 79 -0.86 -1.96 -17.38
CA LEU A 79 -1.52 -1.40 -16.19
C LEU A 79 -0.57 -1.44 -14.99
N LYS A 80 -0.31 -0.30 -14.40
CA LYS A 80 0.47 -0.15 -13.16
C LYS A 80 -0.39 0.49 -12.08
N CYS A 81 -0.48 -0.15 -10.92
CA CYS A 81 -1.20 0.37 -9.77
C CYS A 81 -0.28 0.52 -8.56
N TRP A 82 -0.56 1.54 -7.73
CA TRP A 82 0.05 1.71 -6.43
C TRP A 82 -0.92 2.43 -5.49
N ASP A 83 -0.76 2.22 -4.19
CA ASP A 83 -1.53 2.93 -3.18
C ASP A 83 -0.66 3.45 -2.04
N ILE A 84 -1.14 4.53 -1.41
CA ILE A 84 -0.66 5.02 -0.12
C ILE A 84 -1.82 4.92 0.85
N ASN A 85 -1.56 4.38 2.03
CA ASN A 85 -2.55 4.26 3.09
C ASN A 85 -2.04 4.94 4.37
N ALA A 86 -2.97 5.46 5.15
CA ALA A 86 -2.76 5.93 6.50
C ALA A 86 -3.86 5.30 7.38
N ASP A 87 -3.52 4.19 8.00
CA ASP A 87 -4.42 3.41 8.84
C ASP A 87 -4.12 3.66 10.32
N VAL A 88 -5.17 3.64 11.16
CA VAL A 88 -5.07 3.65 12.61
C VAL A 88 -5.58 2.31 13.12
N HIS A 89 -4.79 1.66 13.96
CA HIS A 89 -5.13 0.43 14.64
C HIS A 89 -5.60 0.75 16.06
N TRP A 90 -6.72 0.18 16.47
CA TRP A 90 -7.16 0.18 17.85
C TRP A 90 -6.82 -1.15 18.50
N ASN A 91 -5.77 -1.20 19.30
CA ASN A 91 -5.24 -2.40 19.94
C ASN A 91 -6.11 -2.80 21.15
N PHE A 92 -7.28 -3.42 20.89
CA PHE A 92 -8.21 -3.82 21.94
C PHE A 92 -7.71 -5.03 22.75
N TYR A 93 -6.80 -5.80 22.19
CA TYR A 93 -6.09 -6.87 22.85
C TYR A 93 -4.58 -6.66 22.64
N ASN A 94 -3.87 -6.41 23.74
CA ASN A 94 -2.44 -6.11 23.71
C ASN A 94 -1.72 -6.91 24.78
N THR A 95 -0.77 -7.73 24.38
CA THR A 95 0.05 -8.58 25.25
C THR A 95 1.50 -8.54 24.81
N ASN A 96 2.39 -9.06 25.67
CA ASN A 96 3.81 -9.21 25.31
C ASN A 96 4.05 -10.13 24.08
N LYS A 97 3.07 -10.97 23.72
CA LYS A 97 3.18 -11.89 22.57
C LYS A 97 2.61 -11.31 21.28
N GLY A 98 1.72 -10.33 21.37
CA GLY A 98 1.10 -9.75 20.19
C GLY A 98 -0.11 -8.89 20.50
N LYS A 99 -0.68 -8.33 19.43
CA LYS A 99 -1.82 -7.42 19.46
C LYS A 99 -2.90 -7.91 18.49
N LEU A 100 -4.18 -7.66 18.82
CA LEU A 100 -5.31 -7.76 17.88
C LEU A 100 -6.00 -6.40 17.79
N TYR A 101 -6.40 -6.02 16.59
CA TYR A 101 -6.94 -4.69 16.34
C TYR A 101 -7.89 -4.63 15.14
N PRO A 102 -9.04 -3.95 15.25
CA PRO A 102 -9.69 -3.35 14.11
C PRO A 102 -8.83 -2.18 13.60
N LEU A 103 -8.94 -1.90 12.33
CA LEU A 103 -8.27 -0.76 11.72
C LEU A 103 -9.26 0.05 10.89
N ALA A 104 -9.03 1.35 10.85
CA ALA A 104 -9.72 2.29 9.98
C ALA A 104 -8.71 3.32 9.46
N GLY A 105 -8.92 3.80 8.24
CA GLY A 105 -7.99 4.74 7.65
C GLY A 105 -8.44 5.32 6.33
N VAL A 106 -7.53 6.01 5.69
CA VAL A 106 -7.71 6.61 4.37
C VAL A 106 -6.67 6.06 3.41
N SER A 107 -7.03 6.01 2.15
CA SER A 107 -6.13 5.58 1.07
C SER A 107 -6.19 6.53 -0.11
N TYR A 108 -5.09 6.56 -0.86
CA TYR A 108 -5.02 7.13 -2.18
C TYR A 108 -4.51 6.05 -3.12
N PHE A 109 -5.34 5.65 -4.06
CA PHE A 109 -5.04 4.63 -5.06
C PHE A 109 -4.79 5.31 -6.41
N ASN A 110 -3.75 4.90 -7.12
CA ASN A 110 -3.44 5.40 -8.45
C ASN A 110 -3.28 4.23 -9.43
N ALA A 111 -3.99 4.33 -10.55
CA ALA A 111 -3.85 3.44 -11.68
C ALA A 111 -3.28 4.20 -12.87
N LYS A 112 -2.28 3.64 -13.54
CA LYS A 112 -1.69 4.17 -14.76
C LYS A 112 -1.79 3.14 -15.86
N ILE A 113 -2.49 3.50 -16.93
CA ILE A 113 -2.56 2.73 -18.17
C ILE A 113 -1.55 3.33 -19.15
N SER A 114 -0.73 2.50 -19.76
CA SER A 114 0.21 2.89 -20.81
C SER A 114 0.00 2.00 -22.03
N GLU A 115 -0.29 2.62 -23.15
CA GLU A 115 -0.47 1.95 -24.43
C GLU A 115 0.69 2.28 -25.35
N LYS A 116 1.22 1.27 -26.03
CA LYS A 116 2.25 1.42 -27.06
C LYS A 116 1.79 0.71 -28.32
N ALA A 117 1.74 1.45 -29.40
CA ALA A 117 1.48 0.92 -30.75
C ALA A 117 2.76 0.99 -31.58
N SER A 118 3.07 -0.07 -32.30
CA SER A 118 4.19 -0.11 -33.24
C SER A 118 3.73 -0.70 -34.56
N ALA A 119 3.87 0.05 -35.67
CA ALA A 119 3.56 -0.41 -37.02
C ALA A 119 4.52 0.27 -38.00
N GLY A 120 5.09 -0.51 -38.96
CA GLY A 120 5.91 0.04 -40.03
C GLY A 120 7.15 0.82 -39.59
N GLY A 121 7.71 0.53 -38.37
CA GLY A 121 8.87 1.23 -37.82
C GLY A 121 8.52 2.53 -37.07
N GLN A 122 7.25 2.92 -37.01
CA GLN A 122 6.77 4.04 -36.18
C GLN A 122 6.26 3.50 -34.84
N LYS A 123 6.53 4.25 -33.76
CA LYS A 123 6.11 3.93 -32.38
C LYS A 123 5.32 5.11 -31.85
N GLU A 124 4.11 4.85 -31.44
CA GLU A 124 3.28 5.80 -30.70
C GLU A 124 3.06 5.27 -29.28
N SER A 125 3.06 6.17 -28.31
CA SER A 125 2.79 5.83 -26.90
C SER A 125 1.85 6.85 -26.30
N ALA A 126 0.79 6.37 -25.66
CA ALA A 126 -0.11 7.14 -24.85
C ALA A 126 -0.06 6.63 -23.40
N SER A 127 -0.22 7.51 -22.42
CA SER A 127 -0.35 7.09 -21.03
C SER A 127 -1.33 8.01 -20.31
N GLU A 128 -2.25 7.39 -19.57
CA GLU A 128 -3.20 8.06 -18.70
C GLU A 128 -3.02 7.55 -17.27
N SER A 129 -3.19 8.44 -16.30
CA SER A 129 -3.04 8.12 -14.88
C SER A 129 -4.18 8.74 -14.11
N GLU A 130 -4.89 7.93 -13.38
CA GLU A 130 -6.02 8.34 -12.55
C GLU A 130 -5.77 7.98 -11.09
N GLY A 131 -6.02 8.95 -10.19
CA GLY A 131 -5.87 8.78 -8.76
C GLY A 131 -7.16 9.03 -8.02
N LYS A 132 -7.53 8.14 -7.11
CA LYS A 132 -8.77 8.13 -6.36
C LYS A 132 -8.52 8.04 -4.86
N PHE A 133 -9.32 8.73 -4.08
CA PHE A 133 -9.32 8.57 -2.63
C PHE A 133 -10.26 7.45 -2.20
N GLY A 134 -9.95 6.87 -1.05
CA GLY A 134 -10.75 5.83 -0.45
C GLY A 134 -10.65 5.81 1.06
N ILE A 135 -11.49 4.99 1.67
CA ILE A 135 -11.46 4.67 3.09
C ILE A 135 -11.14 3.19 3.27
N ASN A 136 -10.41 2.90 4.33
CA ASN A 136 -10.02 1.56 4.73
C ASN A 136 -10.76 1.18 6.01
N LEU A 137 -11.32 -0.01 6.04
CA LEU A 137 -11.85 -0.66 7.24
C LEU A 137 -11.30 -2.08 7.26
N GLY A 138 -10.93 -2.58 8.43
CA GLY A 138 -10.38 -3.93 8.47
C GLY A 138 -10.10 -4.42 9.87
N PHE A 139 -9.42 -5.54 9.89
CA PHE A 139 -9.02 -6.21 11.11
C PHE A 139 -7.64 -6.85 10.91
N GLY A 140 -6.84 -6.89 11.97
CA GLY A 140 -5.53 -7.50 11.91
C GLY A 140 -5.02 -7.96 13.25
N GLY A 141 -3.88 -8.62 13.19
CA GLY A 141 -3.12 -9.04 14.34
C GLY A 141 -1.63 -8.93 14.11
N GLN A 142 -0.91 -8.72 15.18
CA GLN A 142 0.55 -8.70 15.24
C GLN A 142 1.03 -9.77 16.21
N MET A 143 2.14 -10.42 15.88
CA MET A 143 2.83 -11.36 16.72
C MET A 143 4.30 -10.93 16.86
N ASN A 144 4.75 -10.80 18.10
CA ASN A 144 6.14 -10.50 18.40
C ASN A 144 6.97 -11.78 18.20
N LEU A 145 7.79 -11.82 17.14
CA LEU A 145 8.71 -12.93 16.85
C LEU A 145 9.96 -12.87 17.74
N SER A 146 10.37 -11.65 18.07
CA SER A 146 11.44 -11.34 19.01
C SER A 146 11.23 -9.94 19.59
N GLU A 147 12.17 -9.46 20.40
CA GLU A 147 12.12 -8.08 20.95
C GLU A 147 12.04 -7.00 19.86
N LYS A 148 12.63 -7.28 18.68
CA LYS A 148 12.74 -6.32 17.57
C LYS A 148 11.93 -6.71 16.32
N TRP A 149 11.48 -7.94 16.18
CA TRP A 149 10.79 -8.39 14.99
C TRP A 149 9.34 -8.70 15.27
N VAL A 150 8.46 -8.14 14.45
CA VAL A 150 7.02 -8.32 14.50
C VAL A 150 6.53 -8.83 13.14
N ALA A 151 5.76 -9.92 13.15
CA ALA A 151 4.95 -10.33 12.01
C ALA A 151 3.54 -9.79 12.18
N SER A 152 2.91 -9.32 11.11
CA SER A 152 1.49 -8.94 11.13
C SER A 152 0.73 -9.55 9.96
N ALA A 153 -0.54 -9.85 10.22
CA ALA A 153 -1.50 -10.28 9.21
C ALA A 153 -2.74 -9.39 9.30
N GLU A 154 -3.21 -8.89 8.18
CA GLU A 154 -4.36 -7.98 8.10
C GLU A 154 -5.26 -8.37 6.93
N ILE A 155 -6.53 -8.05 7.08
CA ILE A 155 -7.48 -8.02 5.98
C ILE A 155 -8.17 -6.64 5.99
N LYS A 156 -8.02 -5.90 4.90
CA LYS A 156 -8.64 -4.59 4.71
C LYS A 156 -9.73 -4.66 3.66
N TYR A 157 -10.79 -3.94 3.88
CA TYR A 157 -11.79 -3.60 2.88
C TYR A 157 -11.56 -2.14 2.50
N GLN A 158 -11.08 -1.91 1.28
CA GLN A 158 -10.88 -0.58 0.72
C GLN A 158 -12.10 -0.20 -0.08
N ILE A 159 -12.71 0.94 0.26
CA ILE A 159 -13.83 1.55 -0.45
C ILE A 159 -13.27 2.77 -1.16
N ILE A 160 -13.03 2.64 -2.46
CA ILE A 160 -12.49 3.67 -3.33
C ILE A 160 -13.64 4.16 -4.21
N GLU A 161 -13.62 5.40 -4.69
CA GLU A 161 -14.77 6.05 -5.36
C GLU A 161 -15.48 5.19 -6.41
N GLU A 162 -14.77 4.39 -7.18
CA GLU A 162 -15.34 3.62 -8.28
C GLU A 162 -15.30 2.10 -8.06
N PHE A 163 -14.52 1.62 -7.10
CA PHE A 163 -14.39 0.19 -6.83
C PHE A 163 -14.18 -0.10 -5.35
N LYS A 164 -14.38 -1.35 -4.99
CA LYS A 164 -14.21 -1.84 -3.62
C LYS A 164 -13.42 -3.13 -3.66
N GLN A 165 -12.41 -3.25 -2.79
CA GLN A 165 -11.61 -4.45 -2.76
C GLN A 165 -11.29 -4.92 -1.36
N PHE A 166 -11.11 -6.24 -1.23
CA PHE A 166 -10.44 -6.84 -0.08
C PHE A 166 -8.95 -6.92 -0.35
N VAL A 167 -8.16 -6.56 0.64
CA VAL A 167 -6.71 -6.61 0.57
C VAL A 167 -6.17 -7.37 1.78
N PRO A 168 -6.09 -8.71 1.71
CA PRO A 168 -5.30 -9.48 2.67
C PRO A 168 -3.83 -9.10 2.52
N SER A 169 -3.12 -8.98 3.64
CA SER A 169 -1.70 -8.63 3.65
C SER A 169 -0.95 -9.25 4.83
N LEU A 170 0.34 -9.47 4.61
CA LEU A 170 1.31 -9.94 5.59
C LEU A 170 2.46 -8.95 5.63
N SER A 171 2.95 -8.64 6.83
CA SER A 171 4.10 -7.74 6.99
C SER A 171 5.12 -8.33 7.95
N LEU A 172 6.38 -8.02 7.71
CA LEU A 172 7.48 -8.26 8.62
C LEU A 172 8.13 -6.93 8.95
N ILE A 173 8.13 -6.56 10.22
CA ILE A 173 8.44 -5.23 10.72
C ILE A 173 9.54 -5.32 11.75
N TYR A 174 10.53 -4.45 11.62
CA TYR A 174 11.61 -4.25 12.61
C TYR A 174 11.25 -3.05 13.49
N LYS A 175 11.27 -3.23 14.81
CA LYS A 175 11.11 -2.18 15.81
C LYS A 175 12.48 -1.66 16.26
N PHE A 176 12.59 -0.38 16.39
CA PHE A 176 13.83 0.33 16.77
C PHE A 176 14.00 0.41 18.29
#